data_449ce3f66440dbe4b15ce4b7dc66358b
#
_entry.id   449ce3f66440dbe4b15ce4b7dc66358b
#
_cell.length_a   1.000
_cell.length_b   1.000
_cell.length_c   1.000
_cell.angle_alpha   90.00
_cell.angle_beta   90.00
_cell.angle_gamma   90.00
#
_symmetry.space_group_name_H-M   'P 1'
#
loop_
_entity.id
_entity.type
_entity.pdbx_description
1 polymer ?
#
loop_
_entity_poly.entity_id
_entity_poly.type
_entity_poly.pdbx_seq_one_letter_code
_entity_poly.pdbx_strand_id
1 'polypeptide(L)'
;TLGRASIGTVQEALSRRKRRNIASQAELEQEAIVENGRTMTTELSRQGKVESDIYRIYIQACGMRNAAMFALALLVASVSNVSANMWLKHWASTNTEKNSTGSVWAALLSGHSVIYYLLIYGAIGTLGAAMSSLQSYLLWTRCSIQASKKVHENMLRGVLRSPMSFFDVTPLGRILNRFSSDLRCCDEMLPRSVSSAVNTMVGVASAIAVIGFSTPLILVLMFPLSFVYRYLQQRYLFSSRETRRLESTTGSPIFSHFQESIAGVSTIRAYNQQSRFVIENENRLELNIRAYNTYAYQNRWLSMWLETLGNLVMLGTTLLAVGSLQYFGFGDAGLVGLSVSYALDFSTSLN
;
A
#
# COMPACT_ATOMS: atom_id res chain seq x y z
N THR A 1 3.79 31.37 26.24
CA THR A 1 2.39 30.84 26.32
C THR A 1 1.43 31.55 25.36
N LEU A 2 1.75 32.75 24.83
CA LEU A 2 0.88 33.53 23.91
C LEU A 2 0.88 33.04 22.45
N GLY A 3 1.90 32.32 21.99
CA GLY A 3 2.03 31.85 20.58
C GLY A 3 1.19 30.61 20.24
N ARG A 4 0.86 29.76 21.21
CA ARG A 4 0.06 28.52 20.98
C ARG A 4 -1.44 28.78 20.88
N ALA A 5 -1.94 29.81 21.52
CA ALA A 5 -3.35 30.19 21.47
C ALA A 5 -3.76 30.78 20.12
N SER A 6 -2.86 31.49 19.44
CA SER A 6 -3.15 32.13 18.13
C SER A 6 -3.20 31.12 16.97
N ILE A 7 -2.43 30.03 17.03
CA ILE A 7 -2.39 29.00 15.97
C ILE A 7 -3.67 28.14 16.00
N GLY A 8 -4.20 27.84 17.20
CA GLY A 8 -5.46 27.11 17.34
C GLY A 8 -6.66 27.88 16.80
N THR A 9 -6.72 29.18 17.07
CA THR A 9 -7.81 30.05 16.57
C THR A 9 -7.77 30.26 15.06
N VAL A 10 -6.58 30.34 14.45
CA VAL A 10 -6.44 30.45 12.99
C VAL A 10 -6.81 29.13 12.29
N GLN A 11 -6.42 27.99 12.84
CA GLN A 11 -6.80 26.68 12.31
C GLN A 11 -8.32 26.44 12.43
N GLU A 12 -8.93 26.87 13.52
CA GLU A 12 -10.39 26.78 13.70
C GLU A 12 -11.14 27.73 12.76
N ALA A 13 -10.64 28.93 12.55
CA ALA A 13 -11.21 29.89 11.59
C ALA A 13 -11.09 29.37 10.13
N LEU A 14 -9.96 28.77 9.76
CA LEU A 14 -9.77 28.16 8.45
C LEU A 14 -10.70 26.95 8.23
N SER A 15 -10.88 26.13 9.26
CA SER A 15 -11.82 24.98 9.20
C SER A 15 -13.26 25.42 9.08
N ARG A 16 -13.68 26.50 9.77
CA ARG A 16 -15.02 27.11 9.66
C ARG A 16 -15.23 27.76 8.30
N ARG A 17 -14.21 28.43 7.74
CA ARG A 17 -14.26 29.01 6.39
C ARG A 17 -14.38 27.93 5.30
N LYS A 18 -13.63 26.82 5.44
CA LYS A 18 -13.71 25.66 4.53
C LYS A 18 -15.06 24.97 4.60
N ARG A 19 -15.66 24.84 5.81
CA ARG A 19 -17.04 24.31 5.99
C ARG A 19 -18.10 25.22 5.38
N ARG A 20 -17.97 26.55 5.52
CA ARG A 20 -18.88 27.50 4.88
C ARG A 20 -18.82 27.44 3.35
N ASN A 21 -17.61 27.35 2.77
CA ASN A 21 -17.47 27.25 1.32
C ASN A 21 -18.07 25.93 0.76
N ILE A 22 -17.92 24.83 1.49
CA ILE A 22 -18.52 23.53 1.12
C ILE A 22 -20.06 23.59 1.24
N ALA A 23 -20.59 24.23 2.29
CA ALA A 23 -22.01 24.41 2.46
C ALA A 23 -22.59 25.30 1.36
N SER A 24 -21.95 26.44 1.03
CA SER A 24 -22.42 27.34 -0.03
C SER A 24 -22.34 26.70 -1.43
N GLN A 25 -21.36 25.86 -1.71
CA GLN A 25 -21.32 25.10 -2.96
C GLN A 25 -22.41 24.03 -3.04
N ALA A 26 -22.73 23.38 -1.94
CA ALA A 26 -23.81 22.41 -1.87
C ALA A 26 -25.20 23.11 -2.04
N GLU A 27 -25.37 24.33 -1.49
CA GLU A 27 -26.56 25.13 -1.67
C GLU A 27 -26.74 25.58 -3.13
N LEU A 28 -25.67 26.08 -3.78
CA LEU A 28 -25.67 26.46 -5.20
C LEU A 28 -25.97 25.27 -6.13
N GLU A 29 -25.47 24.08 -5.80
CA GLU A 29 -25.79 22.88 -6.54
C GLU A 29 -27.23 22.41 -6.32
N GLN A 30 -27.77 22.54 -5.10
CA GLN A 30 -29.17 22.26 -4.83
C GLN A 30 -30.08 23.20 -5.63
N GLU A 31 -29.77 24.50 -5.68
CA GLU A 31 -30.49 25.46 -6.49
C GLU A 31 -30.44 25.12 -7.99
N ALA A 32 -29.26 24.75 -8.52
CA ALA A 32 -29.10 24.33 -9.91
C ALA A 32 -29.82 23.00 -10.24
N ILE A 33 -29.99 22.10 -9.28
CA ILE A 33 -30.73 20.84 -9.44
C ILE A 33 -32.23 21.07 -9.45
N VAL A 34 -32.71 21.98 -8.62
CA VAL A 34 -34.13 22.39 -8.59
C VAL A 34 -34.51 23.10 -9.89
N GLU A 35 -33.62 23.93 -10.42
CA GLU A 35 -33.80 24.63 -11.70
C GLU A 35 -33.85 23.68 -12.91
N ASN A 36 -33.14 22.53 -12.85
CA ASN A 36 -33.12 21.49 -13.89
C ASN A 36 -34.20 20.39 -13.72
N GLY A 37 -35.13 20.51 -12.77
CA GLY A 37 -36.18 19.53 -12.53
C GLY A 37 -35.71 18.15 -12.00
N ARG A 38 -34.46 18.04 -11.55
CA ARG A 38 -33.91 16.83 -10.92
C ARG A 38 -34.04 16.91 -9.43
N THR A 39 -34.85 16.04 -8.84
CA THR A 39 -35.06 15.98 -7.38
C THR A 39 -33.94 15.30 -6.62
N MET A 40 -33.01 14.56 -7.30
CA MET A 40 -31.94 13.81 -6.65
C MET A 40 -30.56 14.38 -6.98
N THR A 41 -29.74 14.57 -5.94
CA THR A 41 -28.35 15.02 -6.08
C THR A 41 -27.49 14.02 -6.84
N THR A 42 -26.68 14.51 -7.78
CA THR A 42 -25.62 13.71 -8.42
C THR A 42 -24.49 13.46 -7.42
N GLU A 43 -23.81 12.33 -7.53
CA GLU A 43 -22.69 12.02 -6.65
C GLU A 43 -21.42 12.75 -7.11
N LEU A 44 -20.91 13.64 -6.26
CA LEU A 44 -19.65 14.36 -6.52
C LEU A 44 -18.45 13.46 -6.27
N SER A 45 -17.73 13.13 -7.32
CA SER A 45 -16.43 12.47 -7.21
C SER A 45 -15.34 13.52 -6.95
N ARG A 46 -14.74 13.50 -5.76
CA ARG A 46 -13.57 14.35 -5.47
C ARG A 46 -12.39 13.89 -6.31
N GLN A 47 -11.91 14.76 -7.18
CA GLN A 47 -10.74 14.53 -8.00
C GLN A 47 -9.46 14.94 -7.24
N GLY A 48 -8.36 14.17 -7.40
CA GLY A 48 -7.07 14.54 -6.85
C GLY A 48 -6.48 13.54 -5.84
N LYS A 49 -5.48 13.99 -5.10
CA LYS A 49 -4.83 13.20 -4.04
C LYS A 49 -5.73 13.18 -2.79
N VAL A 50 -5.74 12.04 -2.10
CA VAL A 50 -6.35 11.92 -0.78
C VAL A 50 -5.66 12.91 0.17
N GLU A 51 -6.44 13.75 0.86
CA GLU A 51 -5.91 14.72 1.83
C GLU A 51 -5.25 13.98 3.01
N SER A 52 -4.10 14.50 3.48
CA SER A 52 -3.36 13.93 4.61
C SER A 52 -4.19 13.85 5.90
N ASP A 53 -5.19 14.71 6.03
CA ASP A 53 -6.10 14.72 7.18
C ASP A 53 -6.95 13.44 7.27
N ILE A 54 -7.27 12.80 6.15
CA ILE A 54 -8.03 11.54 6.13
C ILE A 54 -7.20 10.40 6.75
N TYR A 55 -5.90 10.34 6.42
CA TYR A 55 -4.99 9.38 7.05
C TYR A 55 -4.87 9.60 8.57
N ARG A 56 -4.79 10.88 8.98
CA ARG A 56 -4.75 11.22 10.42
C ARG A 56 -6.03 10.80 11.14
N ILE A 57 -7.20 11.04 10.55
CA ILE A 57 -8.51 10.63 11.09
C ILE A 57 -8.56 9.11 11.24
N TYR A 58 -8.10 8.36 10.24
CA TYR A 58 -8.06 6.90 10.31
C TYR A 58 -7.13 6.39 11.40
N ILE A 59 -5.91 6.92 11.53
CA ILE A 59 -4.96 6.57 12.59
C ILE A 59 -5.54 6.89 13.97
N GLN A 60 -6.23 8.02 14.13
CA GLN A 60 -6.93 8.37 15.37
C GLN A 60 -8.10 7.43 15.65
N ALA A 61 -8.77 6.93 14.59
CA ALA A 61 -9.84 5.94 14.74
C ALA A 61 -9.29 4.58 15.20
N CYS A 62 -8.12 4.16 14.70
CA CYS A 62 -7.38 2.97 15.18
C CYS A 62 -6.96 3.06 16.65
N GLY A 63 -6.79 4.29 17.17
CA GLY A 63 -6.24 4.56 18.50
C GLY A 63 -4.72 4.65 18.49
N MET A 64 -4.19 5.80 18.93
CA MET A 64 -2.74 6.09 18.91
C MET A 64 -1.90 5.04 19.61
N ARG A 65 -2.39 4.46 20.71
CA ARG A 65 -1.68 3.42 21.45
C ARG A 65 -1.54 2.13 20.63
N ASN A 66 -2.62 1.70 19.96
CA ASN A 66 -2.59 0.48 19.14
C ASN A 66 -1.71 0.68 17.91
N ALA A 67 -1.77 1.85 17.27
CA ALA A 67 -0.91 2.21 16.15
C ALA A 67 0.58 2.25 16.55
N ALA A 68 0.89 2.79 17.73
CA ALA A 68 2.25 2.81 18.27
C ALA A 68 2.75 1.39 18.59
N MET A 69 1.92 0.54 19.20
CA MET A 69 2.28 -0.87 19.46
C MET A 69 2.49 -1.64 18.16
N PHE A 70 1.67 -1.41 17.14
CA PHE A 70 1.85 -1.99 15.81
C PHE A 70 3.19 -1.58 15.20
N ALA A 71 3.51 -0.28 15.21
CA ALA A 71 4.77 0.24 14.70
C ALA A 71 5.99 -0.32 15.46
N LEU A 72 5.90 -0.44 16.78
CA LEU A 72 6.96 -1.02 17.60
C LEU A 72 7.15 -2.51 17.28
N ALA A 73 6.08 -3.29 17.21
CA ALA A 73 6.15 -4.71 16.87
C ALA A 73 6.75 -4.93 15.46
N LEU A 74 6.40 -4.10 14.50
CA LEU A 74 6.96 -4.09 13.15
C LEU A 74 8.48 -3.82 13.17
N LEU A 75 8.92 -2.79 13.89
CA LEU A 75 10.34 -2.44 14.01
C LEU A 75 11.14 -3.57 14.68
N VAL A 76 10.62 -4.11 15.77
CA VAL A 76 11.28 -5.23 16.47
C VAL A 76 11.36 -6.48 15.58
N ALA A 77 10.30 -6.81 14.85
CA ALA A 77 10.29 -7.92 13.90
C ALA A 77 11.34 -7.73 12.80
N SER A 78 11.43 -6.53 12.21
CA SER A 78 12.41 -6.20 11.17
C SER A 78 13.85 -6.24 11.69
N VAL A 79 14.10 -5.66 12.87
CA VAL A 79 15.44 -5.69 13.50
C VAL A 79 15.83 -7.12 13.84
N SER A 80 14.89 -7.95 14.36
CA SER A 80 15.16 -9.37 14.64
C SER A 80 15.54 -10.14 13.36
N ASN A 81 14.83 -9.90 12.26
CA ASN A 81 15.12 -10.55 10.98
C ASN A 81 16.52 -10.18 10.45
N VAL A 82 16.84 -8.88 10.45
CA VAL A 82 18.20 -8.42 10.07
C VAL A 82 19.26 -8.99 11.01
N SER A 83 19.00 -9.00 12.32
CA SER A 83 19.94 -9.54 13.31
C SER A 83 20.17 -11.04 13.16
N ALA A 84 19.14 -11.82 12.81
CA ALA A 84 19.26 -13.25 12.53
C ALA A 84 20.20 -13.50 11.34
N ASN A 85 20.04 -12.72 10.25
CA ASN A 85 20.90 -12.83 9.07
C ASN A 85 22.34 -12.38 9.35
N MET A 86 22.54 -11.33 10.14
CA MET A 86 23.87 -10.88 10.58
C MET A 86 24.54 -11.91 11.50
N TRP A 87 23.77 -12.55 12.39
CA TRP A 87 24.27 -13.61 13.25
C TRP A 87 24.70 -14.84 12.45
N LEU A 88 23.90 -15.23 11.45
CA LEU A 88 24.25 -16.33 10.55
C LEU A 88 25.55 -16.05 9.78
N LYS A 89 25.71 -14.80 9.29
CA LYS A 89 26.96 -14.35 8.67
C LYS A 89 28.15 -14.47 9.64
N HIS A 90 28.00 -13.98 10.86
CA HIS A 90 29.06 -14.06 11.88
C HIS A 90 29.47 -15.52 12.18
N TRP A 91 28.48 -16.41 12.29
CA TRP A 91 28.74 -17.83 12.46
C TRP A 91 29.50 -18.46 11.26
N ALA A 92 29.06 -18.11 10.04
CA ALA A 92 29.73 -18.62 8.83
C ALA A 92 31.19 -18.15 8.73
N SER A 93 31.49 -16.87 9.03
CA SER A 93 32.87 -16.35 8.99
C SER A 93 33.78 -17.02 10.03
N THR A 94 33.25 -17.24 11.24
CA THR A 94 34.02 -17.92 12.32
C THR A 94 34.36 -19.37 11.99
N ASN A 95 33.50 -20.08 11.26
CA ASN A 95 33.77 -21.46 10.83
C ASN A 95 34.76 -21.52 9.66
N THR A 96 34.80 -20.53 8.79
CA THR A 96 35.76 -20.49 7.66
C THR A 96 37.18 -20.28 8.15
N GLU A 97 37.40 -19.42 9.15
CA GLU A 97 38.73 -19.26 9.80
C GLU A 97 39.21 -20.54 10.47
N LYS A 98 38.33 -21.30 11.11
CA LYS A 98 38.70 -22.56 11.81
C LYS A 98 38.98 -23.73 10.87
N ASN A 99 38.33 -23.80 9.72
CA ASN A 99 38.55 -24.89 8.75
C ASN A 99 39.89 -24.79 7.99
N SER A 100 40.52 -23.61 8.00
CA SER A 100 41.89 -23.47 7.43
C SER A 100 42.97 -24.15 8.30
N THR A 101 42.70 -24.60 9.52
CA THR A 101 43.66 -25.11 10.50
C THR A 101 43.46 -26.59 10.90
N GLY A 102 42.62 -27.37 10.22
CA GLY A 102 42.61 -28.84 10.39
C GLY A 102 41.37 -29.44 11.05
N SER A 103 41.08 -30.60 10.64
CA SER A 103 40.11 -31.66 11.01
C SER A 103 38.78 -31.25 11.70
N VAL A 104 37.69 -31.79 11.14
CA VAL A 104 36.29 -31.67 11.61
C VAL A 104 36.12 -31.99 13.12
N TRP A 105 36.98 -32.82 13.70
CA TRP A 105 36.96 -33.17 15.12
C TRP A 105 37.52 -32.08 16.03
N ALA A 106 38.45 -31.24 15.56
CA ALA A 106 38.92 -30.07 16.30
C ALA A 106 37.87 -28.95 16.37
N ALA A 107 37.02 -28.82 15.38
CA ALA A 107 35.91 -27.89 15.36
C ALA A 107 34.79 -28.25 16.35
N LEU A 108 34.60 -29.54 16.64
CA LEU A 108 33.65 -30.04 17.65
C LEU A 108 34.13 -29.86 19.09
N LEU A 109 35.45 -29.80 19.30
CA LEU A 109 36.08 -29.74 20.64
C LEU A 109 36.55 -28.36 21.05
N SER A 110 36.69 -27.40 20.14
CA SER A 110 37.17 -26.04 20.44
C SER A 110 36.04 -25.00 20.58
N GLY A 111 35.67 -24.78 21.83
CA GLY A 111 35.07 -23.60 22.45
C GLY A 111 33.94 -22.87 21.71
N HIS A 112 32.78 -23.03 22.07
CA HIS A 112 31.42 -22.70 21.70
C HIS A 112 30.84 -23.71 20.71
N SER A 113 30.08 -24.64 21.24
CA SER A 113 29.48 -25.73 20.46
C SER A 113 28.56 -25.14 19.38
N VAL A 114 28.46 -25.79 18.22
CA VAL A 114 27.48 -25.48 17.14
C VAL A 114 26.07 -25.21 17.72
N ILE A 115 25.74 -25.91 18.79
CA ILE A 115 24.48 -25.75 19.56
C ILE A 115 24.31 -24.31 20.09
N TYR A 116 25.37 -23.66 20.55
CA TYR A 116 25.31 -22.28 21.03
C TYR A 116 24.88 -21.29 19.92
N TYR A 117 25.49 -21.39 18.72
CA TYR A 117 25.14 -20.56 17.59
C TYR A 117 23.71 -20.81 17.09
N LEU A 118 23.29 -22.10 17.06
CA LEU A 118 21.94 -22.51 16.70
C LEU A 118 20.89 -22.03 17.70
N LEU A 119 21.18 -22.09 19.01
CA LEU A 119 20.25 -21.60 20.04
C LEU A 119 20.02 -20.09 19.92
N ILE A 120 21.07 -19.30 19.70
CA ILE A 120 20.93 -17.84 19.54
C ILE A 120 20.18 -17.53 18.24
N TYR A 121 20.53 -18.18 17.13
CA TYR A 121 19.81 -18.04 15.88
C TYR A 121 18.32 -18.37 16.02
N GLY A 122 18.02 -19.50 16.67
CA GLY A 122 16.66 -19.92 16.98
C GLY A 122 15.92 -18.94 17.88
N ALA A 123 16.57 -18.40 18.91
CA ALA A 123 15.98 -17.41 19.81
C ALA A 123 15.65 -16.09 19.08
N ILE A 124 16.56 -15.58 18.26
CA ILE A 124 16.31 -14.36 17.47
C ILE A 124 15.19 -14.62 16.43
N GLY A 125 15.22 -15.77 15.75
CA GLY A 125 14.21 -16.15 14.77
C GLY A 125 12.82 -16.31 15.38
N THR A 126 12.72 -16.98 16.53
CA THR A 126 11.44 -17.14 17.25
C THR A 126 10.91 -15.80 17.77
N LEU A 127 11.78 -14.91 18.25
CA LEU A 127 11.39 -13.55 18.64
C LEU A 127 10.84 -12.78 17.42
N GLY A 128 11.53 -12.83 16.29
CA GLY A 128 11.08 -12.21 15.03
C GLY A 128 9.71 -12.72 14.58
N ALA A 129 9.51 -14.03 14.58
CA ALA A 129 8.24 -14.67 14.23
C ALA A 129 7.11 -14.30 15.20
N ALA A 130 7.38 -14.28 16.51
CA ALA A 130 6.43 -13.86 17.53
C ALA A 130 6.01 -12.38 17.35
N MET A 131 6.97 -11.49 17.08
CA MET A 131 6.70 -10.07 16.86
C MET A 131 5.96 -9.83 15.53
N SER A 132 6.26 -10.57 14.48
CA SER A 132 5.52 -10.53 13.20
C SER A 132 4.07 -11.00 13.38
N SER A 133 3.84 -12.06 14.14
CA SER A 133 2.50 -12.55 14.48
C SER A 133 1.74 -11.52 15.33
N LEU A 134 2.40 -10.92 16.32
CA LEU A 134 1.83 -9.86 17.15
C LEU A 134 1.48 -8.62 16.33
N GLN A 135 2.33 -8.21 15.41
CA GLN A 135 2.09 -7.12 14.47
C GLN A 135 0.81 -7.36 13.65
N SER A 136 0.67 -8.56 13.06
CA SER A 136 -0.51 -8.93 12.29
C SER A 136 -1.77 -8.93 13.17
N TYR A 137 -1.70 -9.49 14.37
CA TYR A 137 -2.80 -9.49 15.33
C TYR A 137 -3.23 -8.06 15.71
N LEU A 138 -2.27 -7.17 16.02
CA LEU A 138 -2.57 -5.78 16.37
C LEU A 138 -3.25 -5.03 15.23
N LEU A 139 -2.77 -5.21 14.00
CA LEU A 139 -3.36 -4.57 12.85
C LEU A 139 -4.80 -5.02 12.60
N TRP A 140 -5.01 -6.33 12.48
CA TRP A 140 -6.31 -6.87 12.11
C TRP A 140 -7.33 -6.80 13.24
N THR A 141 -6.94 -7.15 14.47
CA THR A 141 -7.88 -7.29 15.58
C THR A 141 -8.06 -5.99 16.35
N ARG A 142 -7.00 -5.23 16.56
CA ARG A 142 -7.07 -4.00 17.38
C ARG A 142 -7.27 -2.75 16.55
N CYS A 143 -6.46 -2.53 15.52
CA CYS A 143 -6.53 -1.31 14.72
C CYS A 143 -7.74 -1.32 13.78
N SER A 144 -7.90 -2.36 12.96
CA SER A 144 -8.95 -2.43 11.95
C SER A 144 -10.34 -2.46 12.57
N ILE A 145 -10.61 -3.36 13.51
CA ILE A 145 -11.93 -3.48 14.13
C ILE A 145 -12.31 -2.22 14.91
N GLN A 146 -11.35 -1.60 15.62
CA GLN A 146 -11.63 -0.38 16.37
C GLN A 146 -11.93 0.80 15.44
N ALA A 147 -11.16 0.93 14.34
CA ALA A 147 -11.40 1.94 13.32
C ALA A 147 -12.77 1.77 12.66
N SER A 148 -13.09 0.53 12.24
CA SER A 148 -14.36 0.17 11.64
C SER A 148 -15.54 0.52 12.54
N LYS A 149 -15.54 0.10 13.80
CA LYS A 149 -16.59 0.45 14.77
C LYS A 149 -16.77 1.96 14.88
N LYS A 150 -15.68 2.71 15.01
CA LYS A 150 -15.75 4.16 15.17
C LYS A 150 -16.24 4.87 13.91
N VAL A 151 -15.83 4.40 12.74
CA VAL A 151 -16.34 4.92 11.46
C VAL A 151 -17.82 4.62 11.31
N HIS A 152 -18.24 3.37 11.56
CA HIS A 152 -19.64 2.96 11.52
C HIS A 152 -20.52 3.78 12.47
N GLU A 153 -20.12 3.93 13.74
CA GLU A 153 -20.85 4.74 14.71
C GLU A 153 -20.98 6.20 14.29
N ASN A 154 -19.91 6.79 13.75
CA ASN A 154 -19.92 8.16 13.29
C ASN A 154 -20.84 8.35 12.07
N MET A 155 -20.83 7.41 11.14
CA MET A 155 -21.72 7.38 9.99
C MET A 155 -23.17 7.24 10.43
N LEU A 156 -23.47 6.29 11.31
CA LEU A 156 -24.81 6.06 11.83
C LEU A 156 -25.35 7.30 12.57
N ARG A 157 -24.54 7.89 13.44
CA ARG A 157 -24.90 9.13 14.14
C ARG A 157 -25.12 10.29 13.17
N GLY A 158 -24.31 10.38 12.10
CA GLY A 158 -24.46 11.37 11.05
C GLY A 158 -25.80 11.24 10.36
N VAL A 159 -26.14 10.04 9.91
CA VAL A 159 -27.42 9.78 9.21
C VAL A 159 -28.63 10.00 10.12
N LEU A 160 -28.59 9.48 11.35
CA LEU A 160 -29.72 9.64 12.30
C LEU A 160 -29.96 11.11 12.75
N ARG A 161 -28.94 11.97 12.63
CA ARG A 161 -29.04 13.39 12.95
C ARG A 161 -29.28 14.28 11.72
N SER A 162 -29.35 13.69 10.53
CA SER A 162 -29.59 14.44 9.32
C SER A 162 -31.03 14.98 9.28
N PRO A 163 -31.24 16.19 8.75
CA PRO A 163 -32.58 16.76 8.57
C PRO A 163 -33.37 15.95 7.52
N MET A 164 -34.69 16.05 7.54
CA MET A 164 -35.56 15.31 6.61
C MET A 164 -35.27 15.63 5.15
N SER A 165 -34.87 16.85 4.84
CA SER A 165 -34.42 17.26 3.50
C SER A 165 -33.29 16.43 2.94
N PHE A 166 -32.41 15.86 3.77
CA PHE A 166 -31.36 14.94 3.33
C PHE A 166 -31.94 13.64 2.77
N PHE A 167 -33.01 13.10 3.41
CA PHE A 167 -33.63 11.85 2.97
C PHE A 167 -34.46 12.05 1.72
N ASP A 168 -35.06 13.24 1.54
CA ASP A 168 -35.84 13.58 0.35
C ASP A 168 -34.96 13.67 -0.92
N VAL A 169 -33.69 14.06 -0.77
CA VAL A 169 -32.77 14.29 -1.89
C VAL A 169 -31.83 13.09 -2.10
N THR A 170 -31.63 12.24 -1.07
CA THR A 170 -30.68 11.12 -1.12
C THR A 170 -31.40 9.78 -1.24
N PRO A 171 -31.21 9.03 -2.33
CA PRO A 171 -31.82 7.70 -2.48
C PRO A 171 -31.39 6.76 -1.35
N LEU A 172 -32.33 5.99 -0.79
CA LEU A 172 -32.06 5.01 0.27
C LEU A 172 -30.97 4.00 -0.14
N GLY A 173 -30.96 3.57 -1.41
CA GLY A 173 -29.92 2.69 -1.94
C GLY A 173 -28.53 3.24 -1.84
N ARG A 174 -28.34 4.58 -1.95
CA ARG A 174 -27.05 5.23 -1.77
C ARG A 174 -26.59 5.15 -0.32
N ILE A 175 -27.48 5.43 0.63
CA ILE A 175 -27.19 5.31 2.06
C ILE A 175 -26.79 3.86 2.38
N LEU A 176 -27.58 2.88 1.91
CA LEU A 176 -27.29 1.46 2.13
C LEU A 176 -25.96 1.02 1.52
N ASN A 177 -25.61 1.53 0.33
CA ASN A 177 -24.32 1.24 -0.30
C ASN A 177 -23.14 1.76 0.51
N ARG A 178 -23.27 2.93 1.18
CA ARG A 178 -22.24 3.45 2.09
C ARG A 178 -22.02 2.55 3.30
N PHE A 179 -23.10 1.98 3.87
CA PHE A 179 -22.99 1.05 5.01
C PHE A 179 -22.56 -0.37 4.64
N SER A 180 -22.68 -0.76 3.39
CA SER A 180 -22.26 -2.09 2.92
C SER A 180 -20.92 -2.06 2.18
N SER A 181 -20.88 -1.51 0.97
CA SER A 181 -19.71 -1.56 0.08
C SER A 181 -18.57 -0.68 0.56
N ASP A 182 -18.85 0.59 0.90
CA ASP A 182 -17.79 1.53 1.27
C ASP A 182 -17.18 1.17 2.63
N LEU A 183 -18.03 0.76 3.59
CA LEU A 183 -17.55 0.32 4.90
C LEU A 183 -16.70 -0.94 4.79
N ARG A 184 -17.08 -1.90 3.95
CA ARG A 184 -16.25 -3.10 3.67
C ARG A 184 -14.88 -2.74 3.10
N CYS A 185 -14.78 -1.71 2.26
CA CYS A 185 -13.47 -1.23 1.80
C CYS A 185 -12.60 -0.74 2.97
N CYS A 186 -13.19 -0.05 3.96
CA CYS A 186 -12.49 0.39 5.16
C CYS A 186 -12.11 -0.78 6.10
N ASP A 187 -12.93 -1.84 6.13
CA ASP A 187 -12.75 -2.96 7.06
C ASP A 187 -11.73 -3.99 6.56
N GLU A 188 -11.71 -4.27 5.25
CA GLU A 188 -10.91 -5.34 4.66
C GLU A 188 -9.80 -4.82 3.74
N MET A 189 -10.13 -3.94 2.78
CA MET A 189 -9.17 -3.53 1.76
C MET A 189 -8.12 -2.56 2.31
N LEU A 190 -8.54 -1.59 3.12
CA LEU A 190 -7.64 -0.58 3.65
C LEU A 190 -6.58 -1.15 4.60
N PRO A 191 -6.91 -2.00 5.60
CA PRO A 191 -5.90 -2.63 6.46
C PRO A 191 -4.94 -3.52 5.68
N ARG A 192 -5.42 -4.25 4.68
CA ARG A 192 -4.58 -5.08 3.80
C ARG A 192 -3.58 -4.23 3.02
N SER A 193 -4.04 -3.14 2.40
CA SER A 193 -3.18 -2.23 1.64
C SER A 193 -2.17 -1.52 2.54
N VAL A 194 -2.57 -1.09 3.73
CA VAL A 194 -1.68 -0.48 4.72
C VAL A 194 -0.61 -1.49 5.18
N SER A 195 -1.01 -2.72 5.50
CA SER A 195 -0.08 -3.78 5.89
C SER A 195 0.97 -4.04 4.80
N SER A 196 0.51 -4.23 3.55
CA SER A 196 1.40 -4.46 2.41
C SER A 196 2.36 -3.30 2.21
N ALA A 197 1.84 -2.06 2.15
CA ALA A 197 2.67 -0.88 1.95
C ALA A 197 3.72 -0.68 3.04
N VAL A 198 3.33 -0.81 4.31
CA VAL A 198 4.25 -0.63 5.45
C VAL A 198 5.31 -1.71 5.49
N ASN A 199 4.93 -2.99 5.29
CA ASN A 199 5.90 -4.09 5.24
C ASN A 199 6.90 -3.92 4.09
N THR A 200 6.43 -3.53 2.89
CA THR A 200 7.30 -3.25 1.75
C THR A 200 8.25 -2.08 2.04
N MET A 201 7.75 -0.97 2.61
CA MET A 201 8.60 0.18 2.95
C MET A 201 9.70 -0.18 3.95
N VAL A 202 9.36 -0.95 4.99
CA VAL A 202 10.34 -1.42 5.98
C VAL A 202 11.30 -2.42 5.37
N GLY A 203 10.83 -3.33 4.51
CA GLY A 203 11.67 -4.27 3.75
C GLY A 203 12.69 -3.55 2.88
N VAL A 204 12.25 -2.58 2.09
CA VAL A 204 13.14 -1.74 1.27
C VAL A 204 14.14 -0.96 2.13
N ALA A 205 13.68 -0.35 3.22
CA ALA A 205 14.56 0.40 4.12
C ALA A 205 15.62 -0.51 4.77
N SER A 206 15.25 -1.70 5.22
CA SER A 206 16.18 -2.69 5.79
C SER A 206 17.19 -3.18 4.75
N ALA A 207 16.75 -3.45 3.52
CA ALA A 207 17.63 -3.85 2.42
C ALA A 207 18.65 -2.75 2.10
N ILE A 208 18.23 -1.49 1.96
CA ILE A 208 19.13 -0.36 1.72
C ILE A 208 20.13 -0.21 2.88
N ALA A 209 19.69 -0.34 4.12
CA ALA A 209 20.56 -0.22 5.29
C ALA A 209 21.63 -1.34 5.32
N VAL A 210 21.24 -2.59 5.09
CA VAL A 210 22.18 -3.73 5.10
C VAL A 210 23.15 -3.66 3.92
N ILE A 211 22.67 -3.39 2.70
CA ILE A 211 23.51 -3.25 1.51
C ILE A 211 24.49 -2.07 1.69
N GLY A 212 23.99 -0.93 2.17
CA GLY A 212 24.82 0.26 2.42
C GLY A 212 25.89 0.04 3.50
N PHE A 213 25.59 -0.76 4.52
CA PHE A 213 26.57 -1.15 5.53
C PHE A 213 27.62 -2.13 4.97
N SER A 214 27.18 -3.10 4.16
CA SER A 214 28.06 -4.14 3.60
C SER A 214 28.95 -3.61 2.46
N THR A 215 28.39 -2.79 1.59
CA THR A 215 29.06 -2.24 0.38
C THR A 215 28.71 -0.76 0.20
N PRO A 216 29.39 0.18 0.92
CA PRO A 216 29.03 1.60 0.89
C PRO A 216 29.06 2.23 -0.51
N LEU A 217 29.92 1.74 -1.40
CA LEU A 217 30.00 2.22 -2.79
C LEU A 217 28.67 2.07 -3.57
N ILE A 218 27.82 1.12 -3.20
CA ILE A 218 26.55 0.91 -3.89
C ILE A 218 25.60 2.10 -3.72
N LEU A 219 25.74 2.88 -2.62
CA LEU A 219 24.92 4.07 -2.39
C LEU A 219 25.12 5.12 -3.50
N VAL A 220 26.33 5.20 -4.06
CA VAL A 220 26.64 6.07 -5.19
C VAL A 220 25.89 5.64 -6.44
N LEU A 221 25.74 4.33 -6.68
CA LEU A 221 24.95 3.78 -7.80
C LEU A 221 23.43 3.95 -7.57
N MET A 222 22.97 3.79 -6.33
CA MET A 222 21.53 3.93 -6.00
C MET A 222 21.03 5.37 -6.18
N PHE A 223 21.91 6.37 -6.05
CA PHE A 223 21.51 7.77 -6.20
C PHE A 223 20.94 8.08 -7.61
N PRO A 224 21.65 7.84 -8.73
CA PRO A 224 21.10 8.07 -10.06
C PRO A 224 19.89 7.14 -10.36
N LEU A 225 19.89 5.90 -9.86
CA LEU A 225 18.75 4.99 -10.04
C LEU A 225 17.48 5.50 -9.35
N SER A 226 17.60 6.20 -8.23
CA SER A 226 16.45 6.82 -7.55
C SER A 226 15.78 7.92 -8.38
N PHE A 227 16.56 8.68 -9.18
CA PHE A 227 15.98 9.65 -10.12
C PHE A 227 15.24 8.97 -11.26
N VAL A 228 15.80 7.89 -11.82
CA VAL A 228 15.14 7.10 -12.86
C VAL A 228 13.84 6.52 -12.31
N TYR A 229 13.86 5.92 -11.12
CA TYR A 229 12.68 5.41 -10.43
C TYR A 229 11.60 6.50 -10.30
N ARG A 230 11.97 7.68 -9.79
CA ARG A 230 11.05 8.79 -9.60
C ARG A 230 10.43 9.29 -10.92
N TYR A 231 11.22 9.34 -11.96
CA TYR A 231 10.75 9.71 -13.30
C TYR A 231 9.73 8.71 -13.85
N LEU A 232 10.02 7.40 -13.77
CA LEU A 232 9.11 6.34 -14.19
C LEU A 232 7.82 6.36 -13.38
N GLN A 233 7.93 6.50 -12.05
CA GLN A 233 6.78 6.58 -11.14
C GLN A 233 5.87 7.77 -11.48
N GLN A 234 6.44 8.95 -11.73
CA GLN A 234 5.63 10.13 -12.07
C GLN A 234 4.88 9.94 -13.39
N ARG A 235 5.54 9.40 -14.42
CA ARG A 235 4.88 9.10 -15.70
C ARG A 235 3.75 8.09 -15.54
N TYR A 236 4.01 7.01 -14.82
CA TYR A 236 3.01 5.99 -14.55
C TYR A 236 1.80 6.56 -13.80
N LEU A 237 2.02 7.29 -12.71
CA LEU A 237 0.94 7.84 -11.89
C LEU A 237 0.03 8.79 -12.65
N PHE A 238 0.60 9.59 -13.55
CA PHE A 238 -0.18 10.50 -14.40
C PHE A 238 -1.07 9.72 -15.37
N SER A 239 -0.48 8.79 -16.12
CA SER A 239 -1.19 8.01 -17.13
C SER A 239 -2.21 7.03 -16.53
N SER A 240 -1.82 6.33 -15.46
CA SER A 240 -2.66 5.33 -14.78
C SER A 240 -3.95 5.94 -14.19
N ARG A 241 -3.89 7.17 -13.65
CA ARG A 241 -5.09 7.85 -13.13
C ARG A 241 -6.11 8.14 -14.22
N GLU A 242 -5.67 8.65 -15.37
CA GLU A 242 -6.57 8.96 -16.48
C GLU A 242 -7.18 7.70 -17.08
N THR A 243 -6.36 6.65 -17.27
CA THR A 243 -6.84 5.37 -17.78
C THR A 243 -7.84 4.71 -16.83
N ARG A 244 -7.59 4.78 -15.51
CA ARG A 244 -8.51 4.27 -14.49
C ARG A 244 -9.84 5.02 -14.49
N ARG A 245 -9.80 6.34 -14.72
CA ARG A 245 -10.99 7.16 -14.87
C ARG A 245 -11.79 6.76 -16.11
N LEU A 246 -11.11 6.55 -17.25
CA LEU A 246 -11.76 6.08 -18.47
C LEU A 246 -12.40 4.70 -18.27
N GLU A 247 -11.73 3.76 -17.63
CA GLU A 247 -12.28 2.44 -17.30
C GLU A 247 -13.57 2.57 -16.46
N SER A 248 -13.55 3.40 -15.43
CA SER A 248 -14.72 3.62 -14.58
C SER A 248 -15.88 4.25 -15.33
N THR A 249 -15.62 5.26 -16.17
CA THR A 249 -16.67 5.96 -16.93
C THR A 249 -17.24 5.09 -18.05
N THR A 250 -16.44 4.25 -18.70
CA THR A 250 -16.90 3.33 -19.77
C THR A 250 -17.58 2.08 -19.19
N GLY A 251 -17.32 1.73 -17.93
CA GLY A 251 -17.99 0.62 -17.24
C GLY A 251 -19.46 0.90 -16.89
N SER A 252 -19.79 2.13 -16.51
CA SER A 252 -21.14 2.50 -16.09
C SER A 252 -22.22 2.23 -17.16
N PRO A 253 -22.03 2.57 -18.48
CA PRO A 253 -23.02 2.29 -19.52
C PRO A 253 -23.32 0.80 -19.74
N ILE A 254 -22.38 -0.09 -19.42
CA ILE A 254 -22.59 -1.55 -19.53
C ILE A 254 -23.65 -1.99 -18.53
N PHE A 255 -23.50 -1.58 -17.27
CA PHE A 255 -24.46 -1.93 -16.21
C PHE A 255 -25.83 -1.30 -16.44
N SER A 256 -25.90 -0.06 -16.94
CA SER A 256 -27.16 0.58 -17.29
C SER A 256 -27.89 -0.17 -18.39
N HIS A 257 -27.17 -0.54 -19.46
CA HIS A 257 -27.75 -1.30 -20.57
C HIS A 257 -28.20 -2.72 -20.14
N PHE A 258 -27.45 -3.35 -19.24
CA PHE A 258 -27.83 -4.64 -18.66
C PHE A 258 -29.13 -4.51 -17.82
N GLN A 259 -29.22 -3.47 -17.01
CA GLN A 259 -30.43 -3.21 -16.21
C GLN A 259 -31.65 -2.91 -17.11
N GLU A 260 -31.49 -2.10 -18.15
CA GLU A 260 -32.52 -1.82 -19.14
C GLU A 260 -32.96 -3.10 -19.87
N SER A 261 -32.00 -3.96 -20.25
CA SER A 261 -32.27 -5.24 -20.93
C SER A 261 -33.07 -6.20 -20.05
N ILE A 262 -32.77 -6.28 -18.75
CA ILE A 262 -33.51 -7.10 -17.80
C ILE A 262 -34.94 -6.55 -17.62
N ALA A 263 -35.07 -5.24 -17.42
CA ALA A 263 -36.37 -4.60 -17.22
C ALA A 263 -37.25 -4.71 -18.46
N GLY A 264 -36.67 -4.64 -19.66
CA GLY A 264 -37.36 -4.68 -20.95
C GLY A 264 -37.39 -6.05 -21.64
N VAL A 265 -37.03 -7.16 -20.96
CA VAL A 265 -36.85 -8.48 -21.59
C VAL A 265 -38.07 -8.97 -22.34
N SER A 266 -39.28 -8.76 -21.83
CA SER A 266 -40.53 -9.12 -22.49
C SER A 266 -40.73 -8.34 -23.80
N THR A 267 -40.45 -7.10 -23.81
CA THR A 267 -40.53 -6.21 -24.98
C THR A 267 -39.48 -6.57 -26.02
N ILE A 268 -38.25 -6.79 -25.61
CA ILE A 268 -37.12 -7.20 -26.50
C ILE A 268 -37.46 -8.51 -27.20
N ARG A 269 -38.07 -9.48 -26.48
CA ARG A 269 -38.51 -10.76 -27.05
C ARG A 269 -39.71 -10.62 -27.97
N ALA A 270 -40.67 -9.78 -27.60
CA ALA A 270 -41.86 -9.55 -28.41
C ALA A 270 -41.52 -8.93 -29.79
N TYR A 271 -40.54 -8.02 -29.80
CA TYR A 271 -40.05 -7.40 -31.05
C TYR A 271 -38.93 -8.16 -31.73
N ASN A 272 -38.52 -9.33 -31.22
CA ASN A 272 -37.42 -10.16 -31.74
C ASN A 272 -36.10 -9.42 -31.95
N GLN A 273 -35.73 -8.52 -31.02
CA GLN A 273 -34.56 -7.65 -31.10
C GLN A 273 -33.39 -8.10 -30.21
N GLN A 274 -33.34 -9.38 -29.81
CA GLN A 274 -32.29 -9.88 -28.89
C GLN A 274 -30.88 -9.71 -29.47
N SER A 275 -30.69 -10.02 -30.76
CA SER A 275 -29.38 -9.89 -31.42
C SER A 275 -28.85 -8.45 -31.43
N ARG A 276 -29.74 -7.47 -31.63
CA ARG A 276 -29.39 -6.04 -31.57
C ARG A 276 -28.89 -5.64 -30.17
N PHE A 277 -29.57 -6.08 -29.11
CA PHE A 277 -29.18 -5.77 -27.74
C PHE A 277 -27.86 -6.45 -27.36
N VAL A 278 -27.57 -7.65 -27.86
CA VAL A 278 -26.29 -8.34 -27.68
C VAL A 278 -25.17 -7.55 -28.35
N ILE A 279 -25.31 -7.18 -29.62
CA ILE A 279 -24.30 -6.40 -30.35
C ILE A 279 -24.03 -5.05 -29.68
N GLU A 280 -25.08 -4.36 -29.23
CA GLU A 280 -24.91 -3.09 -28.50
C GLU A 280 -24.16 -3.27 -27.19
N ASN A 281 -24.45 -4.34 -26.44
CA ASN A 281 -23.71 -4.65 -25.23
C ASN A 281 -22.24 -5.01 -25.52
N GLU A 282 -21.97 -5.77 -26.57
CA GLU A 282 -20.62 -6.11 -27.01
C GLU A 282 -19.80 -4.86 -27.37
N ASN A 283 -20.39 -3.89 -28.09
CA ASN A 283 -19.74 -2.64 -28.42
C ASN A 283 -19.37 -1.83 -27.17
N ARG A 284 -20.26 -1.75 -26.18
CA ARG A 284 -19.99 -1.07 -24.89
C ARG A 284 -18.92 -1.79 -24.08
N LEU A 285 -18.98 -3.12 -24.07
CA LEU A 285 -17.99 -3.96 -23.42
C LEU A 285 -16.60 -3.81 -24.05
N GLU A 286 -16.53 -3.76 -25.39
CA GLU A 286 -15.26 -3.58 -26.09
C GLU A 286 -14.58 -2.25 -25.73
N LEU A 287 -15.34 -1.15 -25.63
CA LEU A 287 -14.79 0.14 -25.20
C LEU A 287 -14.19 0.06 -23.79
N ASN A 288 -14.89 -0.59 -22.86
CA ASN A 288 -14.40 -0.77 -21.50
C ASN A 288 -13.17 -1.69 -21.43
N ILE A 289 -13.18 -2.81 -22.18
CA ILE A 289 -12.04 -3.73 -22.26
C ILE A 289 -10.79 -3.03 -22.83
N ARG A 290 -10.93 -2.15 -23.81
CA ARG A 290 -9.82 -1.36 -24.34
C ARG A 290 -9.20 -0.47 -23.25
N ALA A 291 -10.03 0.20 -22.44
CA ALA A 291 -9.56 1.00 -21.32
C ALA A 291 -8.89 0.14 -20.24
N TYR A 292 -9.51 -0.99 -19.87
CA TYR A 292 -8.97 -1.94 -18.90
C TYR A 292 -7.62 -2.54 -19.36
N ASN A 293 -7.53 -2.99 -20.60
CA ASN A 293 -6.30 -3.53 -21.15
C ASN A 293 -5.18 -2.49 -21.15
N THR A 294 -5.50 -1.24 -21.49
CA THR A 294 -4.51 -0.14 -21.44
C THR A 294 -3.97 0.05 -20.02
N TYR A 295 -4.84 0.01 -19.01
CA TYR A 295 -4.44 0.06 -17.60
C TYR A 295 -3.57 -1.16 -17.20
N ALA A 296 -3.95 -2.36 -17.62
CA ALA A 296 -3.20 -3.59 -17.34
C ALA A 296 -1.80 -3.56 -17.99
N TYR A 297 -1.69 -3.07 -19.23
CA TYR A 297 -0.40 -2.90 -19.90
C TYR A 297 0.48 -1.84 -19.24
N GLN A 298 -0.08 -0.75 -18.74
CA GLN A 298 0.66 0.26 -17.98
C GLN A 298 1.23 -0.30 -16.69
N ASN A 299 0.45 -1.11 -15.96
CA ASN A 299 0.93 -1.82 -14.76
C ASN A 299 2.09 -2.75 -15.11
N ARG A 300 1.94 -3.56 -16.18
CA ARG A 300 2.99 -4.47 -16.61
C ARG A 300 4.24 -3.74 -17.07
N TRP A 301 4.08 -2.62 -17.78
CA TRP A 301 5.19 -1.76 -18.18
C TRP A 301 5.97 -1.25 -16.97
N LEU A 302 5.30 -0.72 -15.96
CA LEU A 302 5.96 -0.28 -14.73
C LEU A 302 6.69 -1.42 -14.03
N SER A 303 6.02 -2.57 -13.85
CA SER A 303 6.60 -3.77 -13.23
C SER A 303 7.90 -4.20 -13.92
N MET A 304 7.94 -4.25 -15.25
CA MET A 304 9.14 -4.59 -16.02
C MET A 304 10.29 -3.60 -15.78
N TRP A 305 10.00 -2.30 -15.72
CA TRP A 305 11.02 -1.30 -15.45
C TRP A 305 11.54 -1.36 -14.01
N LEU A 306 10.66 -1.60 -13.04
CA LEU A 306 11.05 -1.77 -11.63
C LEU A 306 11.91 -3.01 -11.44
N GLU A 307 11.55 -4.12 -12.07
CA GLU A 307 12.33 -5.35 -12.08
C GLU A 307 13.72 -5.12 -12.72
N THR A 308 13.78 -4.40 -13.84
CA THR A 308 15.06 -4.04 -14.49
C THR A 308 15.93 -3.18 -13.57
N LEU A 309 15.36 -2.19 -12.88
CA LEU A 309 16.08 -1.36 -11.91
C LEU A 309 16.58 -2.20 -10.73
N GLY A 310 15.74 -3.09 -10.19
CA GLY A 310 16.13 -4.03 -9.14
C GLY A 310 17.30 -4.94 -9.55
N ASN A 311 17.25 -5.48 -10.76
CA ASN A 311 18.30 -6.32 -11.31
C ASN A 311 19.60 -5.53 -11.56
N LEU A 312 19.54 -4.24 -11.93
CA LEU A 312 20.71 -3.37 -12.02
C LEU A 312 21.35 -3.12 -10.64
N VAL A 313 20.53 -2.91 -9.60
CA VAL A 313 21.04 -2.80 -8.22
C VAL A 313 21.70 -4.10 -7.79
N MET A 314 21.09 -5.25 -8.06
CA MET A 314 21.65 -6.56 -7.76
C MET A 314 22.99 -6.79 -8.48
N LEU A 315 23.05 -6.51 -9.79
CA LEU A 315 24.28 -6.63 -10.57
C LEU A 315 25.38 -5.72 -10.02
N GLY A 316 25.06 -4.45 -9.76
CA GLY A 316 25.99 -3.47 -9.19
C GLY A 316 26.49 -3.89 -7.81
N THR A 317 25.60 -4.36 -6.94
CA THR A 317 25.94 -4.87 -5.60
C THR A 317 26.90 -6.05 -5.71
N THR A 318 26.61 -7.01 -6.59
CA THR A 318 27.44 -8.21 -6.77
C THR A 318 28.82 -7.84 -7.31
N LEU A 319 28.88 -7.01 -8.36
CA LEU A 319 30.18 -6.58 -8.94
C LEU A 319 31.03 -5.78 -7.94
N LEU A 320 30.40 -4.85 -7.21
CA LEU A 320 31.13 -4.05 -6.21
C LEU A 320 31.54 -4.89 -5.01
N ALA A 321 30.72 -5.85 -4.57
CA ALA A 321 31.04 -6.72 -3.46
C ALA A 321 32.20 -7.68 -3.80
N VAL A 322 32.19 -8.29 -5.00
CA VAL A 322 33.29 -9.14 -5.48
C VAL A 322 34.54 -8.31 -5.75
N GLY A 323 34.39 -7.13 -6.37
CA GLY A 323 35.53 -6.22 -6.63
C GLY A 323 36.19 -5.72 -5.34
N SER A 324 35.42 -5.45 -4.28
CA SER A 324 35.95 -5.04 -2.98
C SER A 324 36.82 -6.11 -2.32
N LEU A 325 36.42 -7.36 -2.46
CA LEU A 325 37.25 -8.51 -1.99
C LEU A 325 38.54 -8.64 -2.77
N GLN A 326 38.50 -8.54 -4.11
CA GLN A 326 39.60 -8.82 -4.98
C GLN A 326 40.65 -7.70 -5.03
N TYR A 327 40.23 -6.43 -5.03
CA TYR A 327 41.10 -5.27 -5.23
C TYR A 327 41.47 -4.54 -3.95
N PHE A 328 40.56 -4.50 -2.97
CA PHE A 328 40.76 -3.75 -1.75
C PHE A 328 41.03 -4.60 -0.52
N GLY A 329 40.83 -5.91 -0.59
CA GLY A 329 40.98 -6.82 0.56
C GLY A 329 40.00 -6.52 1.71
N PHE A 330 39.04 -5.64 1.49
CA PHE A 330 38.02 -5.25 2.46
C PHE A 330 36.77 -6.10 2.24
N GLY A 331 36.50 -7.02 3.16
CA GLY A 331 35.21 -7.72 3.23
C GLY A 331 35.37 -9.20 3.47
N ASP A 332 34.44 -9.78 4.22
CA ASP A 332 34.29 -11.23 4.39
C ASP A 332 33.35 -11.77 3.28
N ALA A 333 33.65 -13.00 2.81
CA ALA A 333 32.77 -13.71 1.86
C ALA A 333 31.30 -13.78 2.35
N GLY A 334 31.10 -13.83 3.68
CA GLY A 334 29.79 -13.78 4.29
C GLY A 334 29.06 -12.43 4.12
N LEU A 335 29.80 -11.31 4.08
CA LEU A 335 29.20 -9.98 3.78
C LEU A 335 28.74 -9.89 2.33
N VAL A 336 29.51 -10.46 1.40
CA VAL A 336 29.12 -10.52 -0.02
C VAL A 336 27.84 -11.32 -0.19
N GLY A 337 27.76 -12.52 0.40
CA GLY A 337 26.56 -13.35 0.35
C GLY A 337 25.33 -12.64 0.94
N LEU A 338 25.50 -11.95 2.07
CA LEU A 338 24.46 -11.19 2.71
C LEU A 338 23.97 -10.01 1.81
N SER A 339 24.90 -9.24 1.23
CA SER A 339 24.57 -8.11 0.37
C SER A 339 23.82 -8.54 -0.90
N VAL A 340 24.20 -9.67 -1.50
CA VAL A 340 23.50 -10.26 -2.65
C VAL A 340 22.09 -10.71 -2.27
N SER A 341 21.92 -11.38 -1.12
CA SER A 341 20.59 -11.79 -0.64
C SER A 341 19.66 -10.59 -0.43
N TYR A 342 20.15 -9.53 0.22
CA TYR A 342 19.35 -8.32 0.41
C TYR A 342 19.11 -7.53 -0.89
N ALA A 343 19.99 -7.62 -1.87
CA ALA A 343 19.76 -7.05 -3.19
C ALA A 343 18.65 -7.79 -3.97
N LEU A 344 18.55 -9.11 -3.80
CA LEU A 344 17.42 -9.90 -4.30
C LEU A 344 16.10 -9.51 -3.62
N ASP A 345 16.10 -9.41 -2.28
CA ASP A 345 14.92 -8.98 -1.52
C ASP A 345 14.49 -7.55 -1.90
N PHE A 346 15.44 -6.66 -2.15
CA PHE A 346 15.17 -5.31 -2.66
C PHE A 346 14.50 -5.35 -4.02
N SER A 347 15.02 -6.14 -4.97
CA SER A 347 14.44 -6.28 -6.31
C SER A 347 13.00 -6.81 -6.26
N THR A 348 12.74 -7.82 -5.44
CA THR A 348 11.38 -8.38 -5.26
C THR A 348 10.42 -7.41 -4.56
N SER A 349 10.92 -6.59 -3.65
CA SER A 349 10.12 -5.59 -2.92
C SER A 349 9.76 -4.37 -3.76
N LEU A 350 10.50 -4.08 -4.84
CA LEU A 350 10.18 -2.98 -5.76
C LEU A 350 9.02 -3.30 -6.70
N ASN A 351 8.73 -4.57 -6.95
CA ASN A 351 7.73 -5.06 -7.90
C ASN A 351 6.41 -5.41 -7.19
#